data_446a937754f15736c555c943b20c2dca
#
_entry.id   446a937754f15736c555c943b20c2dca
#
_cell.length_a   1.000
_cell.length_b   1.000
_cell.length_c   1.000
_cell.angle_alpha   90.00
_cell.angle_beta   90.00
_cell.angle_gamma   90.00
#
_symmetry.space_group_name_H-M   'P 1'
#
loop_
_entity.id
_entity.type
_entity.pdbx_description
1 polymer ?
#
loop_
_entity_poly.entity_id
_entity_poly.type
_entity_poly.pdbx_seq_one_letter_code
_entity_poly.pdbx_strand_id
1 'polypeptide(L)'
;VYKRQRMPGKNVVILGSGDIGLIMARRMVLEGAKVQCVAELRPQSGGLKRNIVQCLDDFNIPLYLNTTVAQIHGRDRVEGVTLTKVDDNGKPIPGSEWEVPCDTLLLSCGLIPENELTRGLGADMDGKTGGPIVGENLECSIPGVFACGNVLHRP
;
A
#
# COMPACT_ATOMS: atom_id res chain seq x y z
N VAL A 1 6.30 0.14 -15.36
CA VAL A 1 6.66 -0.64 -16.54
C VAL A 1 6.62 0.23 -17.80
N TYR A 2 5.46 0.75 -18.20
CA TYR A 2 5.32 1.50 -19.47
C TYR A 2 6.26 2.69 -19.59
N LYS A 3 6.29 3.57 -18.58
CA LYS A 3 7.07 4.80 -18.63
C LYS A 3 8.58 4.55 -18.64
N ARG A 4 9.04 3.55 -17.91
CA ARG A 4 10.48 3.23 -17.74
C ARG A 4 10.92 2.05 -18.59
N GLN A 5 9.99 1.28 -19.18
CA GLN A 5 10.23 0.05 -19.94
C GLN A 5 11.10 -0.96 -19.20
N ARG A 6 10.91 -1.04 -17.88
CA ARG A 6 11.64 -1.95 -16.99
C ARG A 6 10.66 -2.67 -16.07
N MET A 7 10.80 -3.97 -15.96
CA MET A 7 10.10 -4.77 -14.94
C MET A 7 10.81 -4.57 -13.60
N PRO A 8 10.08 -4.28 -12.51
CA PRO A 8 10.66 -4.21 -11.17
C PRO A 8 11.18 -5.57 -10.71
N GLY A 9 10.51 -6.64 -11.09
CA GLY A 9 10.89 -8.02 -10.84
C GLY A 9 9.89 -8.99 -11.44
N LYS A 10 10.14 -10.30 -11.24
CA LYS A 10 9.33 -11.40 -11.80
C LYS A 10 8.49 -12.12 -10.78
N ASN A 11 8.93 -12.13 -9.51
CA ASN A 11 8.22 -12.78 -8.41
C ASN A 11 7.85 -11.71 -7.38
N VAL A 12 6.56 -11.40 -7.29
CA VAL A 12 6.08 -10.22 -6.58
C VAL A 12 5.22 -10.62 -5.40
N VAL A 13 5.49 -10.01 -4.24
CA VAL A 13 4.58 -10.00 -3.09
C VAL A 13 4.04 -8.58 -2.94
N ILE A 14 2.76 -8.44 -2.61
CA ILE A 14 2.11 -7.14 -2.41
C ILE A 14 1.61 -7.07 -0.96
N LEU A 15 1.96 -6.00 -0.25
CA LEU A 15 1.45 -5.70 1.08
C LEU A 15 0.40 -4.60 0.98
N GLY A 16 -0.82 -4.93 1.40
CA GLY A 16 -2.00 -4.08 1.34
C GLY A 16 -2.94 -4.43 0.18
N SER A 17 -4.22 -4.60 0.51
CA SER A 17 -5.30 -4.99 -0.40
C SER A 17 -6.30 -3.86 -0.69
N GLY A 18 -5.86 -2.62 -0.60
CA GLY A 18 -6.60 -1.48 -1.15
C GLY A 18 -6.69 -1.56 -2.68
N ASP A 19 -7.56 -0.76 -3.29
CA ASP A 19 -7.79 -0.81 -4.75
C ASP A 19 -6.50 -0.71 -5.57
N ILE A 20 -5.55 0.14 -5.16
CA ILE A 20 -4.27 0.28 -5.86
C ILE A 20 -3.46 -1.01 -5.81
N GLY A 21 -3.37 -1.67 -4.63
CA GLY A 21 -2.67 -2.95 -4.49
C GLY A 21 -3.27 -4.04 -5.37
N LEU A 22 -4.60 -4.14 -5.40
CA LEU A 22 -5.33 -5.10 -6.23
C LEU A 22 -5.11 -4.85 -7.73
N ILE A 23 -5.25 -3.59 -8.17
CA ILE A 23 -5.03 -3.21 -9.57
C ILE A 23 -3.58 -3.50 -9.98
N MET A 24 -2.61 -3.22 -9.11
CA MET A 24 -1.21 -3.52 -9.38
C MET A 24 -0.92 -5.01 -9.43
N ALA A 25 -1.57 -5.83 -8.59
CA ALA A 25 -1.46 -7.29 -8.66
C ALA A 25 -1.84 -7.80 -10.06
N ARG A 26 -3.03 -7.44 -10.54
CA ARG A 26 -3.48 -7.76 -11.90
C ARG A 26 -2.51 -7.24 -12.95
N ARG A 27 -2.06 -5.99 -12.82
CA ARG A 27 -1.17 -5.37 -13.79
C ARG A 27 0.16 -6.09 -13.90
N MET A 28 0.76 -6.47 -12.79
CA MET A 28 2.03 -7.22 -12.77
C MET A 28 1.90 -8.56 -13.49
N VAL A 29 0.78 -9.28 -13.31
CA VAL A 29 0.54 -10.54 -14.05
C VAL A 29 0.40 -10.29 -15.53
N LEU A 30 -0.35 -9.27 -15.95
CA LEU A 30 -0.52 -8.93 -17.38
C LEU A 30 0.81 -8.55 -18.06
N GLU A 31 1.75 -8.00 -17.30
CA GLU A 31 3.10 -7.67 -17.79
C GLU A 31 4.08 -8.87 -17.69
N GLY A 32 3.60 -10.06 -17.29
CA GLY A 32 4.39 -11.29 -17.28
C GLY A 32 5.12 -11.60 -15.98
N ALA A 33 4.82 -10.90 -14.87
CA ALA A 33 5.29 -11.28 -13.56
C ALA A 33 4.38 -12.31 -12.90
N LYS A 34 4.91 -13.07 -11.95
CA LYS A 34 4.14 -13.93 -11.06
C LYS A 34 3.90 -13.19 -9.74
N VAL A 35 2.64 -12.90 -9.43
CA VAL A 35 2.27 -12.40 -8.11
C VAL A 35 2.06 -13.60 -7.20
N GLN A 36 2.92 -13.75 -6.18
CA GLN A 36 2.90 -14.88 -5.24
C GLN A 36 1.69 -14.78 -4.30
N CYS A 37 1.42 -13.58 -3.80
CA CYS A 37 0.27 -13.30 -2.94
C CYS A 37 0.09 -11.80 -2.73
N VAL A 38 -1.10 -11.46 -2.21
CA VAL A 38 -1.38 -10.18 -1.56
C VAL A 38 -1.58 -10.45 -0.07
N ALA A 39 -0.87 -9.75 0.79
CA ALA A 39 -1.02 -9.79 2.24
C ALA A 39 -1.78 -8.55 2.72
N GLU A 40 -2.74 -8.73 3.62
CA GLU A 40 -3.57 -7.68 4.20
C GLU A 40 -3.56 -7.80 5.72
N LEU A 41 -3.21 -6.70 6.38
CA LEU A 41 -3.16 -6.61 7.83
C LEU A 41 -4.55 -6.80 8.48
N ARG A 42 -5.60 -6.31 7.82
CA ARG A 42 -6.98 -6.33 8.32
C ARG A 42 -7.64 -7.68 8.08
N PRO A 43 -8.74 -8.00 8.82
CA PRO A 43 -9.54 -9.21 8.62
C PRO A 43 -10.34 -9.19 7.30
N GLN A 44 -10.33 -8.08 6.58
CA GLN A 44 -10.99 -7.94 5.30
C GLN A 44 -10.19 -7.03 4.36
N SER A 45 -10.35 -7.24 3.06
CA SER A 45 -9.75 -6.36 2.04
C SER A 45 -10.34 -4.96 2.11
N GLY A 46 -9.49 -3.95 1.97
CA GLY A 46 -9.90 -2.54 1.84
C GLY A 46 -10.36 -2.15 0.44
N GLY A 47 -10.17 -3.02 -0.56
CA GLY A 47 -10.54 -2.76 -1.94
C GLY A 47 -12.01 -3.07 -2.24
N LEU A 48 -12.51 -2.52 -3.34
CA LEU A 48 -13.85 -2.79 -3.82
C LEU A 48 -14.01 -4.27 -4.23
N LYS A 49 -15.16 -4.87 -3.94
CA LYS A 49 -15.45 -6.28 -4.25
C LYS A 49 -15.17 -6.64 -5.72
N ARG A 50 -15.53 -5.76 -6.66
CA ARG A 50 -15.23 -5.96 -8.09
C ARG A 50 -13.73 -6.09 -8.37
N ASN A 51 -12.89 -5.32 -7.67
CA ASN A 51 -11.44 -5.36 -7.84
C ASN A 51 -10.85 -6.63 -7.22
N ILE A 52 -11.42 -7.16 -6.14
CA ILE A 52 -11.02 -8.46 -5.59
C ILE A 52 -11.23 -9.53 -6.66
N VAL A 53 -12.42 -9.62 -7.23
CA VAL A 53 -12.74 -10.60 -8.29
C VAL A 53 -11.83 -10.41 -9.51
N GLN A 54 -11.84 -9.21 -10.11
CA GLN A 54 -11.15 -8.96 -11.38
C GLN A 54 -9.61 -8.94 -11.28
N CYS A 55 -9.07 -8.72 -10.09
CA CYS A 55 -7.63 -8.56 -9.92
C CYS A 55 -6.98 -9.73 -9.18
N LEU A 56 -7.72 -10.48 -8.37
CA LEU A 56 -7.19 -11.63 -7.65
C LEU A 56 -7.83 -12.94 -8.10
N ASP A 57 -9.16 -13.07 -8.02
CA ASP A 57 -9.84 -14.34 -8.30
C ASP A 57 -9.64 -14.77 -9.76
N ASP A 58 -9.82 -13.87 -10.72
CA ASP A 58 -9.64 -14.15 -12.17
C ASP A 58 -8.18 -14.55 -12.52
N PHE A 59 -7.23 -14.22 -11.67
CA PHE A 59 -5.80 -14.52 -11.86
C PHE A 59 -5.26 -15.56 -10.86
N ASN A 60 -6.13 -16.14 -10.01
CA ASN A 60 -5.75 -17.11 -8.98
C ASN A 60 -4.63 -16.59 -8.04
N ILE A 61 -4.67 -15.30 -7.68
CA ILE A 61 -3.72 -14.68 -6.77
C ILE A 61 -4.22 -14.86 -5.34
N PRO A 62 -3.46 -15.53 -4.45
CA PRO A 62 -3.86 -15.71 -3.06
C PRO A 62 -3.93 -14.38 -2.30
N LEU A 63 -5.01 -14.19 -1.52
CA LEU A 63 -5.16 -13.09 -0.57
C LEU A 63 -5.06 -13.65 0.86
N TYR A 64 -4.05 -13.21 1.59
CA TYR A 64 -3.86 -13.57 3.01
C TYR A 64 -4.29 -12.42 3.91
N LEU A 65 -5.44 -12.57 4.54
CA LEU A 65 -5.98 -11.65 5.53
C LEU A 65 -5.32 -11.86 6.90
N ASN A 66 -5.40 -10.88 7.79
CA ASN A 66 -4.72 -10.87 9.09
C ASN A 66 -3.24 -11.24 8.96
N THR A 67 -2.57 -10.67 7.98
CA THR A 67 -1.22 -11.08 7.60
C THR A 67 -0.38 -9.84 7.27
N THR A 68 0.85 -9.82 7.77
CA THR A 68 1.80 -8.74 7.45
C THR A 68 3.18 -9.29 7.12
N VAL A 69 4.07 -8.43 6.65
CA VAL A 69 5.48 -8.74 6.44
C VAL A 69 6.22 -8.51 7.75
N ALA A 70 6.79 -9.58 8.31
CA ALA A 70 7.61 -9.53 9.53
C ALA A 70 9.07 -9.18 9.21
N GLN A 71 9.60 -9.71 8.09
CA GLN A 71 10.99 -9.50 7.69
C GLN A 71 11.13 -9.50 6.18
N ILE A 72 12.08 -8.70 5.69
CA ILE A 72 12.49 -8.65 4.28
C ILE A 72 13.89 -9.24 4.20
N HIS A 73 14.09 -10.19 3.29
CA HIS A 73 15.36 -10.87 3.08
C HIS A 73 16.07 -10.33 1.82
N GLY A 74 17.39 -10.36 1.86
CA GLY A 74 18.26 -9.91 0.78
C GLY A 74 19.15 -8.74 1.23
N ARG A 75 20.29 -8.58 0.55
CA ARG A 75 21.24 -7.52 0.84
C ARG A 75 21.17 -6.40 -0.20
N ASP A 76 21.45 -6.73 -1.44
CA ASP A 76 21.50 -5.74 -2.55
C ASP A 76 20.13 -5.62 -3.23
N ARG A 77 19.30 -6.65 -3.08
CA ARG A 77 17.95 -6.73 -3.62
C ARG A 77 17.09 -7.62 -2.71
N VAL A 78 15.77 -7.48 -2.80
CA VAL A 78 14.84 -8.39 -2.15
C VAL A 78 14.98 -9.79 -2.76
N GLU A 79 15.13 -10.80 -1.90
CA GLU A 79 15.25 -12.22 -2.24
C GLU A 79 14.08 -13.04 -1.68
N GLY A 80 13.36 -12.47 -0.72
CA GLY A 80 12.18 -13.06 -0.10
C GLY A 80 11.62 -12.18 1.00
N VAL A 81 10.48 -12.58 1.51
CA VAL A 81 9.85 -11.98 2.70
C VAL A 81 9.37 -13.06 3.65
N THR A 82 9.43 -12.81 4.94
CA THR A 82 8.72 -13.57 5.95
C THR A 82 7.38 -12.93 6.20
N LEU A 83 6.30 -13.65 5.94
CA LEU A 83 4.95 -13.28 6.32
C LEU A 83 4.60 -13.86 7.69
N THR A 84 3.75 -13.18 8.44
CA THR A 84 3.23 -13.64 9.73
C THR A 84 1.77 -13.29 9.88
N LYS A 85 1.03 -14.11 10.61
CA LYS A 85 -0.33 -13.77 11.04
C LYS A 85 -0.28 -12.71 12.13
N VAL A 86 -1.33 -11.91 12.18
CA VAL A 86 -1.51 -10.91 13.24
C VAL A 86 -2.80 -11.17 14.02
N ASP A 87 -2.79 -10.75 15.27
CA ASP A 87 -3.98 -10.74 16.13
C ASP A 87 -4.91 -9.56 15.80
N ASP A 88 -6.03 -9.45 16.52
CA ASP A 88 -7.01 -8.38 16.35
C ASP A 88 -6.45 -6.97 16.66
N ASN A 89 -5.32 -6.89 17.35
CA ASN A 89 -4.59 -5.66 17.64
C ASN A 89 -3.49 -5.34 16.61
N GLY A 90 -3.36 -6.17 15.57
CA GLY A 90 -2.33 -6.04 14.53
C GLY A 90 -0.93 -6.48 14.97
N LYS A 91 -0.80 -7.20 16.09
CA LYS A 91 0.48 -7.71 16.58
C LYS A 91 0.79 -9.07 15.96
N PRO A 92 2.05 -9.31 15.54
CA PRO A 92 2.47 -10.60 15.04
C PRO A 92 2.22 -11.75 16.04
N ILE A 93 1.70 -12.86 15.54
CA ILE A 93 1.48 -14.08 16.32
C ILE A 93 2.73 -14.96 16.20
N PRO A 94 3.50 -15.17 17.29
CA PRO A 94 4.71 -15.98 17.24
C PRO A 94 4.44 -17.41 16.77
N GLY A 95 5.30 -17.95 15.91
CA GLY A 95 5.17 -19.30 15.38
C GLY A 95 4.21 -19.43 14.19
N SER A 96 3.67 -18.30 13.68
CA SER A 96 2.82 -18.26 12.49
C SER A 96 3.56 -17.80 11.24
N GLU A 97 4.87 -17.67 11.33
CA GLU A 97 5.72 -17.16 10.27
C GLU A 97 5.94 -18.19 9.16
N TRP A 98 5.95 -17.71 7.91
CA TRP A 98 6.39 -18.51 6.76
C TRP A 98 7.12 -17.64 5.74
N GLU A 99 8.03 -18.24 5.01
CA GLU A 99 8.80 -17.54 3.98
C GLU A 99 8.13 -17.61 2.62
N VAL A 100 8.19 -16.50 1.88
CA VAL A 100 7.75 -16.40 0.50
C VAL A 100 8.92 -15.87 -0.33
N PRO A 101 9.49 -16.67 -1.24
CA PRO A 101 10.54 -16.20 -2.13
C PRO A 101 9.98 -15.19 -3.13
N CYS A 102 10.61 -14.02 -3.20
CA CYS A 102 10.23 -12.97 -4.14
C CYS A 102 11.42 -12.08 -4.44
N ASP A 103 11.40 -11.44 -5.58
CA ASP A 103 12.42 -10.45 -5.98
C ASP A 103 11.89 -9.01 -5.93
N THR A 104 10.61 -8.87 -5.56
CA THR A 104 9.95 -7.56 -5.46
C THR A 104 8.87 -7.59 -4.40
N LEU A 105 8.91 -6.63 -3.49
CA LEU A 105 7.85 -6.33 -2.54
C LEU A 105 7.22 -4.98 -2.91
N LEU A 106 5.92 -4.98 -3.24
CA LEU A 106 5.15 -3.76 -3.46
C LEU A 106 4.38 -3.39 -2.21
N LEU A 107 4.50 -2.14 -1.80
CA LEU A 107 3.80 -1.60 -0.63
C LEU A 107 2.58 -0.79 -1.08
N SER A 108 1.39 -1.21 -0.66
CA SER A 108 0.11 -0.52 -0.86
C SER A 108 -0.55 -0.24 0.48
N CYS A 109 0.22 0.39 1.40
CA CYS A 109 -0.14 0.57 2.80
C CYS A 109 -0.74 1.96 3.10
N GLY A 110 -1.31 2.61 2.12
CA GLY A 110 -1.89 3.95 2.19
C GLY A 110 -1.00 5.01 1.55
N LEU A 111 -1.59 6.18 1.35
CA LEU A 111 -0.92 7.35 0.81
C LEU A 111 -0.34 8.21 1.94
N ILE A 112 0.77 8.85 1.68
CA ILE A 112 1.32 9.90 2.53
C ILE A 112 0.92 11.24 1.89
N PRO A 113 0.22 12.15 2.60
CA PRO A 113 -0.11 13.46 2.08
C PRO A 113 1.17 14.25 1.74
N GLU A 114 1.32 14.65 0.50
CA GLU A 114 2.47 15.43 0.04
C GLU A 114 2.24 16.90 0.32
N ASN A 115 2.83 17.40 1.38
CA ASN A 115 2.60 18.74 1.92
C ASN A 115 3.89 19.57 2.07
N GLU A 116 4.95 19.30 1.31
CA GLU A 116 6.19 20.07 1.37
C GLU A 116 5.95 21.54 1.06
N LEU A 117 5.20 21.83 -0.02
CA LEU A 117 4.88 23.21 -0.42
C LEU A 117 4.02 23.91 0.61
N THR A 118 2.99 23.24 1.14
CA THR A 118 2.08 23.79 2.16
C THR A 118 2.84 24.13 3.45
N ARG A 119 3.72 23.23 3.89
CA ARG A 119 4.62 23.49 5.04
C ARG A 119 5.62 24.61 4.77
N GLY A 120 6.18 24.65 3.55
CA GLY A 120 7.10 25.70 3.13
C GLY A 120 6.49 27.08 3.12
N LEU A 121 5.17 27.19 2.92
CA LEU A 121 4.42 28.43 3.05
C LEU A 121 4.13 28.81 4.51
N GLY A 122 4.34 27.91 5.47
CA GLY A 122 4.07 28.13 6.89
C GLY A 122 2.62 27.91 7.28
N ALA A 123 1.85 27.11 6.54
CA ALA A 123 0.48 26.77 6.91
C ALA A 123 0.44 25.85 8.12
N ASP A 124 -0.59 26.02 8.97
CA ASP A 124 -0.81 25.15 10.13
C ASP A 124 -1.18 23.73 9.68
N MET A 125 -0.52 22.74 10.27
CA MET A 125 -0.66 21.33 9.91
C MET A 125 -1.33 20.53 11.02
N ASP A 126 -2.27 19.66 10.65
CA ASP A 126 -2.88 18.72 11.59
C ASP A 126 -1.95 17.51 11.82
N GLY A 127 -1.60 17.24 13.08
CA GLY A 127 -0.69 16.17 13.45
C GLY A 127 -1.26 14.74 13.25
N LYS A 128 -2.59 14.60 13.16
CA LYS A 128 -3.25 13.29 12.97
C LYS A 128 -3.37 12.94 11.50
N THR A 129 -3.82 13.89 10.69
CA THR A 129 -4.03 13.67 9.25
C THR A 129 -2.77 13.88 8.43
N GLY A 130 -1.83 14.70 8.93
CA GLY A 130 -0.65 15.14 8.20
C GLY A 130 -0.93 16.16 7.10
N GLY A 131 -2.19 16.59 6.98
CA GLY A 131 -2.64 17.63 6.06
C GLY A 131 -2.69 19.01 6.69
N PRO A 132 -2.92 20.09 5.91
CA PRO A 132 -3.15 21.42 6.45
C PRO A 132 -4.50 21.50 7.15
N ILE A 133 -4.56 22.32 8.20
CA ILE A 133 -5.80 22.71 8.85
C ILE A 133 -6.53 23.66 7.91
N VAL A 134 -7.78 23.34 7.55
CA VAL A 134 -8.60 24.14 6.64
C VAL A 134 -9.93 24.50 7.25
N GLY A 135 -10.49 25.63 6.84
CA GLY A 135 -11.85 26.03 7.14
C GLY A 135 -12.89 25.32 6.27
N GLU A 136 -14.16 25.66 6.45
CA GLU A 136 -15.27 25.08 5.67
C GLU A 136 -15.16 25.34 4.16
N ASN A 137 -14.50 26.43 3.77
CA ASN A 137 -14.23 26.82 2.39
C ASN A 137 -12.95 26.17 1.83
N LEU A 138 -12.31 25.26 2.57
CA LEU A 138 -11.02 24.61 2.25
C LEU A 138 -9.81 25.57 2.23
N GLU A 139 -9.94 26.76 2.77
CA GLU A 139 -8.85 27.72 2.93
C GLU A 139 -7.98 27.34 4.14
N CYS A 140 -6.66 27.36 3.94
CA CYS A 140 -5.68 27.10 5.01
C CYS A 140 -5.57 28.28 5.97
N SER A 141 -4.69 28.19 6.98
CA SER A 141 -4.35 29.30 7.87
C SER A 141 -3.72 30.52 7.16
N ILE A 142 -3.32 30.36 5.90
CA ILE A 142 -2.76 31.43 5.07
C ILE A 142 -3.83 31.93 4.10
N PRO A 143 -4.20 33.22 4.13
CA PRO A 143 -5.21 33.78 3.27
C PRO A 143 -4.92 33.56 1.77
N GLY A 144 -5.93 33.12 1.01
CA GLY A 144 -5.82 32.85 -0.42
C GLY A 144 -5.17 31.50 -0.77
N VAL A 145 -4.79 30.68 0.22
CA VAL A 145 -4.23 29.33 0.01
C VAL A 145 -5.28 28.29 0.35
N PHE A 146 -5.65 27.48 -0.63
CA PHE A 146 -6.68 26.44 -0.51
C PHE A 146 -6.05 25.05 -0.67
N ALA A 147 -6.58 24.06 0.03
CA ALA A 147 -6.14 22.67 -0.07
C ALA A 147 -7.33 21.73 -0.26
N CYS A 148 -7.18 20.76 -1.17
CA CYS A 148 -8.19 19.72 -1.41
C CYS A 148 -7.56 18.41 -1.85
N GLY A 149 -8.33 17.31 -1.76
CA GLY A 149 -7.87 15.98 -2.16
C GLY A 149 -6.92 15.34 -1.15
N ASN A 150 -6.01 14.51 -1.64
CA ASN A 150 -5.11 13.67 -0.81
C ASN A 150 -4.12 14.46 0.06
N VAL A 151 -3.96 15.76 -0.18
CA VAL A 151 -3.11 16.62 0.68
C VAL A 151 -3.76 16.92 2.03
N LEU A 152 -5.10 16.85 2.14
CA LEU A 152 -5.83 17.15 3.36
C LEU A 152 -5.77 16.01 4.37
N HIS A 153 -6.04 14.80 3.92
CA HIS A 153 -6.01 13.64 4.80
C HIS A 153 -5.86 12.33 4.03
N ARG A 154 -5.49 11.27 4.74
CA ARG A 154 -5.61 9.89 4.25
C ARG A 154 -7.06 9.45 4.25
N PRO A 155 -7.59 8.88 3.17
CA PRO A 155 -8.84 8.12 3.22
C PRO A 155 -8.66 6.80 3.97
#